data_196a528ae9476d5e7b4e883c8c8818c5
#
_entry.id   196a528ae9476d5e7b4e883c8c8818c5
#
_cell.length_a   1.000
_cell.length_b   1.000
_cell.length_c   1.000
_cell.angle_alpha   90.00
_cell.angle_beta   90.00
_cell.angle_gamma   90.00
#
_symmetry.space_group_name_H-M   'P 1'
#
loop_
_entity.id
_entity.type
_entity.pdbx_description
1 polymer ?
#
loop_
_entity_poly.entity_id
_entity_poly.type
_entity_poly.pdbx_seq_one_letter_code
_entity_poly.pdbx_strand_id
1 'polypeptide(L)'
;MKTTLYLLISALVGLPVLGCDMLKGKKRVENGSRVSVEYILSDGKGEVIESNKGKAPLEYTQGEGQIIPGLEKELTGMAVGDEKKVQIKPEEAYGPVDPAAFREMPRESLPPDGLKVGTELMVKTPQGQSFSVRVHEVKEKSVVLDMNHPLAGKTLSFDIKVLEIEKAEKK
;
A
#
# COMPACT_ATOMS: atom_id res chain seq x y z
N MET A 1 2.81 40.52 -81.26
CA MET A 1 2.27 39.36 -80.56
C MET A 1 3.29 38.95 -79.48
N LYS A 2 3.02 39.30 -78.27
CA LYS A 2 3.93 39.05 -77.10
C LYS A 2 3.31 37.97 -76.23
N THR A 3 3.97 36.79 -76.19
CA THR A 3 3.53 35.68 -75.38
C THR A 3 4.25 35.74 -74.04
N THR A 4 3.52 35.99 -72.98
CA THR A 4 4.04 36.09 -71.64
C THR A 4 3.99 34.68 -71.02
N LEU A 5 5.17 34.14 -70.66
CA LEU A 5 5.34 32.85 -69.98
C LEU A 5 5.24 33.06 -68.45
N TYR A 6 4.20 32.53 -67.82
CA TYR A 6 4.06 32.49 -66.38
C TYR A 6 4.80 31.30 -65.78
N LEU A 7 5.81 31.63 -64.96
CA LEU A 7 6.55 30.62 -64.18
C LEU A 7 5.78 30.35 -62.89
N LEU A 8 5.20 29.17 -62.72
CA LEU A 8 4.60 28.70 -61.50
C LEU A 8 5.70 28.19 -60.55
N ILE A 9 5.97 29.01 -59.50
CA ILE A 9 6.81 28.60 -58.38
C ILE A 9 5.92 27.82 -57.43
N SER A 10 6.05 26.50 -57.37
CA SER A 10 5.40 25.68 -56.32
C SER A 10 6.20 25.78 -55.03
N ALA A 11 5.67 26.53 -54.07
CA ALA A 11 6.17 26.56 -52.73
C ALA A 11 5.85 25.23 -52.01
N LEU A 12 6.87 24.42 -51.81
CA LEU A 12 6.79 23.21 -50.99
C LEU A 12 6.73 23.65 -49.50
N VAL A 13 5.52 23.73 -48.96
CA VAL A 13 5.29 23.98 -47.54
C VAL A 13 5.66 22.70 -46.80
N GLY A 14 6.85 22.70 -46.19
CA GLY A 14 7.27 21.65 -45.28
C GLY A 14 6.34 21.65 -44.06
N LEU A 15 5.49 20.61 -43.92
CA LEU A 15 4.79 20.32 -42.67
C LEU A 15 5.85 19.95 -41.62
N PRO A 16 5.81 20.59 -40.43
CA PRO A 16 6.59 20.08 -39.32
C PRO A 16 6.00 18.73 -38.94
N VAL A 17 6.83 17.69 -38.99
CA VAL A 17 6.54 16.40 -38.38
C VAL A 17 6.46 16.65 -36.85
N LEU A 18 5.26 16.96 -36.37
CA LEU A 18 5.00 16.98 -34.91
C LEU A 18 5.18 15.57 -34.38
N GLY A 19 6.19 15.48 -33.53
CA GLY A 19 6.80 14.33 -32.94
C GLY A 19 5.87 13.19 -32.55
N CYS A 20 6.34 12.05 -32.94
CA CYS A 20 5.91 10.72 -32.51
C CYS A 20 6.30 10.47 -31.03
N ASP A 21 5.97 11.36 -30.11
CA ASP A 21 6.21 11.16 -28.67
C ASP A 21 4.97 10.61 -27.92
N MET A 22 3.87 10.38 -28.64
CA MET A 22 2.62 9.89 -28.05
C MET A 22 2.52 8.37 -27.86
N LEU A 23 3.58 7.60 -28.15
CA LEU A 23 3.56 6.13 -28.08
C LEU A 23 4.51 5.54 -27.02
N LYS A 24 5.06 6.33 -26.12
CA LYS A 24 5.61 5.76 -24.88
C LYS A 24 4.44 5.35 -24.00
N GLY A 25 4.03 4.07 -24.11
CA GLY A 25 3.01 3.48 -23.26
C GLY A 25 3.30 3.84 -21.80
N LYS A 26 2.27 4.31 -21.08
CA LYS A 26 2.39 4.64 -19.64
C LYS A 26 3.06 3.47 -18.95
N LYS A 27 4.10 3.73 -18.17
CA LYS A 27 4.72 2.71 -17.32
C LYS A 27 3.63 2.11 -16.44
N ARG A 28 3.60 0.78 -16.34
CA ARG A 28 2.66 0.05 -15.50
C ARG A 28 3.40 -0.72 -14.42
N VAL A 29 2.71 -0.95 -13.32
CA VAL A 29 3.22 -1.77 -12.22
C VAL A 29 3.34 -3.22 -12.69
N GLU A 30 4.57 -3.72 -12.75
CA GLU A 30 4.94 -5.08 -13.13
C GLU A 30 5.91 -5.65 -12.08
N ASN A 31 6.04 -6.97 -12.01
CA ASN A 31 7.00 -7.58 -11.10
C ASN A 31 8.40 -7.01 -11.26
N GLY A 32 9.04 -6.66 -10.15
CA GLY A 32 10.34 -6.00 -10.09
C GLY A 32 10.29 -4.49 -10.31
N SER A 33 9.13 -3.88 -10.51
CA SER A 33 9.01 -2.41 -10.52
C SER A 33 9.13 -1.86 -9.11
N ARG A 34 9.93 -0.80 -8.92
CA ARG A 34 9.86 0.03 -7.72
C ARG A 34 8.73 1.02 -7.89
N VAL A 35 7.80 1.02 -6.95
CA VAL A 35 6.55 1.76 -7.03
C VAL A 35 6.42 2.67 -5.83
N SER A 36 6.06 3.94 -6.08
CA SER A 36 5.74 4.92 -5.04
C SER A 36 4.24 5.18 -5.04
N VAL A 37 3.59 4.99 -3.90
CA VAL A 37 2.15 5.16 -3.76
C VAL A 37 1.77 6.10 -2.62
N GLU A 38 0.71 6.86 -2.83
CA GLU A 38 -0.05 7.54 -1.78
C GLU A 38 -1.27 6.69 -1.46
N TYR A 39 -1.61 6.55 -0.17
CA TYR A 39 -2.79 5.80 0.25
C TYR A 39 -3.49 6.39 1.46
N ILE A 40 -4.76 6.03 1.59
CA ILE A 40 -5.56 6.16 2.80
C ILE A 40 -6.08 4.77 3.14
N LEU A 41 -5.74 4.29 4.32
CA LEU A 41 -6.24 3.03 4.88
C LEU A 41 -7.39 3.31 5.83
N SER A 42 -8.52 2.67 5.61
CA SER A 42 -9.70 2.74 6.47
C SER A 42 -10.16 1.34 6.87
N ASP A 43 -10.88 1.25 7.96
CA ASP A 43 -11.57 0.02 8.37
C ASP A 43 -12.84 -0.23 7.55
N GLY A 44 -13.50 -1.37 7.81
CA GLY A 44 -14.78 -1.72 7.15
C GLY A 44 -15.94 -0.77 7.43
N LYS A 45 -15.78 0.16 8.39
CA LYS A 45 -16.78 1.21 8.71
C LYS A 45 -16.45 2.54 8.07
N GLY A 46 -15.28 2.67 7.41
CA GLY A 46 -14.80 3.90 6.79
C GLY A 46 -14.02 4.81 7.74
N GLU A 47 -13.69 4.34 8.95
CA GLU A 47 -12.82 5.07 9.87
C GLU A 47 -11.37 4.99 9.37
N VAL A 48 -10.71 6.15 9.22
CA VAL A 48 -9.32 6.21 8.76
C VAL A 48 -8.39 5.71 9.86
N ILE A 49 -7.65 4.66 9.55
CA ILE A 49 -6.64 4.05 10.43
C ILE A 49 -5.29 4.72 10.21
N GLU A 50 -4.91 4.90 8.94
CA GLU A 50 -3.61 5.42 8.55
C GLU A 50 -3.69 6.13 7.19
N SER A 51 -2.81 7.12 6.98
CA SER A 51 -2.65 7.79 5.69
C SER A 51 -1.26 8.39 5.56
N ASN A 52 -0.67 8.27 4.36
CA ASN A 52 0.53 9.00 3.98
C ASN A 52 0.23 10.19 3.06
N LYS A 53 -1.03 10.55 2.87
CA LYS A 53 -1.43 11.69 2.02
C LYS A 53 -0.77 12.99 2.48
N GLY A 54 -0.04 13.64 1.57
CA GLY A 54 0.73 14.86 1.89
C GLY A 54 1.99 14.62 2.72
N LYS A 55 2.43 13.36 2.87
CA LYS A 55 3.67 12.95 3.52
C LYS A 55 4.56 12.22 2.51
N ALA A 56 5.65 11.61 2.99
CA ALA A 56 6.50 10.74 2.17
C ALA A 56 5.67 9.58 1.60
N PRO A 57 5.79 9.27 0.31
CA PRO A 57 5.11 8.13 -0.30
C PRO A 57 5.60 6.80 0.29
N LEU A 58 4.76 5.78 0.21
CA LEU A 58 5.17 4.41 0.47
C LEU A 58 5.88 3.89 -0.79
N GLU A 59 7.13 3.49 -0.62
CA GLU A 59 7.92 2.87 -1.68
C GLU A 59 8.02 1.37 -1.44
N TYR A 60 7.81 0.58 -2.49
CA TYR A 60 7.93 -0.87 -2.43
C TYR A 60 8.34 -1.43 -3.79
N THR A 61 8.83 -2.67 -3.81
CA THR A 61 9.13 -3.41 -5.04
C THR A 61 8.05 -4.46 -5.28
N GLN A 62 7.40 -4.36 -6.43
CA GLN A 62 6.32 -5.27 -6.82
C GLN A 62 6.83 -6.71 -6.95
N GLY A 63 6.18 -7.66 -6.29
CA GLY A 63 6.51 -9.08 -6.32
C GLY A 63 7.46 -9.53 -5.21
N GLU A 64 7.92 -8.64 -4.32
CA GLU A 64 8.81 -8.96 -3.19
C GLU A 64 8.08 -9.15 -1.85
N GLY A 65 6.74 -9.04 -1.82
CA GLY A 65 5.95 -9.23 -0.60
C GLY A 65 6.23 -8.19 0.49
N GLN A 66 6.62 -6.98 0.12
CA GLN A 66 6.92 -5.89 1.05
C GLN A 66 5.66 -5.21 1.58
N ILE A 67 4.53 -5.44 0.92
CA ILE A 67 3.19 -4.98 1.31
C ILE A 67 2.24 -6.19 1.38
N ILE A 68 1.02 -5.98 1.92
CA ILE A 68 0.05 -7.07 2.02
C ILE A 68 -0.32 -7.62 0.64
N PRO A 69 -0.48 -8.95 0.50
CA PRO A 69 -0.66 -9.61 -0.81
C PRO A 69 -1.84 -9.07 -1.62
N GLY A 70 -2.95 -8.79 -0.95
CA GLY A 70 -4.13 -8.24 -1.61
C GLY A 70 -3.87 -6.86 -2.23
N LEU A 71 -3.11 -5.98 -1.55
CA LEU A 71 -2.76 -4.67 -2.07
C LEU A 71 -1.80 -4.78 -3.26
N GLU A 72 -0.80 -5.65 -3.15
CA GLU A 72 0.18 -5.90 -4.20
C GLU A 72 -0.49 -6.38 -5.50
N LYS A 73 -1.45 -7.30 -5.37
CA LYS A 73 -2.27 -7.81 -6.49
C LYS A 73 -3.09 -6.70 -7.15
N GLU A 74 -3.74 -5.86 -6.35
CA GLU A 74 -4.60 -4.78 -6.84
C GLU A 74 -3.84 -3.64 -7.53
N LEU A 75 -2.57 -3.43 -7.17
CA LEU A 75 -1.68 -2.46 -7.80
C LEU A 75 -1.11 -2.95 -9.14
N THR A 76 -1.06 -4.26 -9.39
CA THR A 76 -0.56 -4.83 -10.63
C THR A 76 -1.28 -4.25 -11.85
N GLY A 77 -0.52 -3.76 -12.83
CA GLY A 77 -1.03 -3.19 -14.09
C GLY A 77 -1.50 -1.75 -14.01
N MET A 78 -1.57 -1.13 -12.82
CA MET A 78 -1.86 0.30 -12.67
C MET A 78 -0.74 1.14 -13.27
N ALA A 79 -1.09 2.30 -13.81
CA ALA A 79 -0.14 3.26 -14.37
C ALA A 79 0.09 4.44 -13.44
N VAL A 80 1.15 5.22 -13.67
CA VAL A 80 1.39 6.47 -12.94
C VAL A 80 0.20 7.41 -13.10
N GLY A 81 -0.30 7.91 -11.97
CA GLY A 81 -1.45 8.79 -11.86
C GLY A 81 -2.79 8.06 -11.70
N ASP A 82 -2.82 6.73 -11.85
CA ASP A 82 -4.04 5.97 -11.63
C ASP A 82 -4.41 5.98 -10.14
N GLU A 83 -5.72 6.08 -9.88
CA GLU A 83 -6.31 6.02 -8.55
C GLU A 83 -7.27 4.84 -8.48
N LYS A 84 -7.30 4.15 -7.36
CA LYS A 84 -8.18 2.99 -7.16
C LYS A 84 -8.61 2.88 -5.70
N LYS A 85 -9.87 2.56 -5.50
CA LYS A 85 -10.40 2.18 -4.19
C LYS A 85 -10.65 0.68 -4.16
N VAL A 86 -10.06 -0.01 -3.18
CA VAL A 86 -10.13 -1.46 -3.07
C VAL A 86 -10.47 -1.88 -1.66
N GLN A 87 -11.16 -3.01 -1.53
CA GLN A 87 -11.40 -3.67 -0.26
C GLN A 87 -10.65 -4.99 -0.23
N ILE A 88 -9.81 -5.15 0.79
CA ILE A 88 -8.97 -6.33 0.97
C ILE A 88 -9.48 -7.10 2.18
N LYS A 89 -9.78 -8.39 1.95
CA LYS A 89 -10.25 -9.29 3.00
C LYS A 89 -9.11 -9.68 3.93
N PRO A 90 -9.42 -10.11 5.16
CA PRO A 90 -8.38 -10.53 6.13
C PRO A 90 -7.38 -11.53 5.57
N GLU A 91 -7.83 -12.51 4.78
CA GLU A 91 -7.00 -13.59 4.23
C GLU A 91 -5.91 -13.09 3.27
N GLU A 92 -6.18 -11.97 2.60
CA GLU A 92 -5.24 -11.30 1.67
C GLU A 92 -4.52 -10.10 2.32
N ALA A 93 -4.72 -9.88 3.64
CA ALA A 93 -4.12 -8.80 4.42
C ALA A 93 -3.30 -9.36 5.60
N TYR A 94 -3.79 -9.18 6.82
CA TYR A 94 -3.11 -9.60 8.06
C TYR A 94 -3.62 -10.92 8.61
N GLY A 95 -4.40 -11.67 7.85
CA GLY A 95 -5.00 -12.94 8.22
C GLY A 95 -6.26 -12.80 9.10
N PRO A 96 -6.99 -13.90 9.30
CA PRO A 96 -8.06 -13.98 10.28
C PRO A 96 -7.48 -13.88 11.70
N VAL A 97 -8.33 -13.61 12.69
CA VAL A 97 -7.95 -13.72 14.11
C VAL A 97 -7.61 -15.17 14.42
N ASP A 98 -6.39 -15.43 14.89
CA ASP A 98 -5.93 -16.74 15.32
C ASP A 98 -6.26 -16.96 16.80
N PRO A 99 -7.13 -17.92 17.13
CA PRO A 99 -7.42 -18.25 18.53
C PRO A 99 -6.20 -18.75 19.31
N ALA A 100 -5.20 -19.32 18.62
CA ALA A 100 -3.96 -19.78 19.25
C ALA A 100 -3.02 -18.64 19.63
N ALA A 101 -3.26 -17.42 19.11
CA ALA A 101 -2.50 -16.23 19.46
C ALA A 101 -2.95 -15.57 20.76
N PHE A 102 -4.01 -16.06 21.40
CA PHE A 102 -4.37 -15.65 22.75
C PHE A 102 -3.52 -16.35 23.79
N ARG A 103 -2.88 -15.60 24.67
CA ARG A 103 -2.00 -16.11 25.70
C ARG A 103 -2.48 -15.69 27.08
N GLU A 104 -2.71 -16.70 27.92
CA GLU A 104 -3.01 -16.45 29.34
C GLU A 104 -1.72 -16.41 30.16
N MET A 105 -1.59 -15.39 31.01
CA MET A 105 -0.45 -15.22 31.91
C MET A 105 -0.89 -14.74 33.26
N PRO A 106 -0.07 -14.97 34.34
CA PRO A 106 -0.39 -14.48 35.67
C PRO A 106 -0.56 -12.95 35.70
N ARG A 107 -1.57 -12.48 36.39
CA ARG A 107 -1.86 -11.05 36.54
C ARG A 107 -0.67 -10.27 37.09
N GLU A 108 0.10 -10.89 37.98
CA GLU A 108 1.28 -10.31 38.65
C GLU A 108 2.43 -10.03 37.68
N SER A 109 2.40 -10.64 36.49
CA SER A 109 3.43 -10.47 35.44
C SER A 109 3.27 -9.16 34.66
N LEU A 110 2.17 -8.42 34.87
CA LEU A 110 1.86 -7.19 34.17
C LEU A 110 1.83 -5.98 35.15
N PRO A 111 2.20 -4.79 34.67
CA PRO A 111 2.07 -3.59 35.50
C PRO A 111 0.59 -3.28 35.76
N PRO A 112 0.25 -2.72 36.92
CA PRO A 112 -1.14 -2.41 37.31
C PRO A 112 -1.90 -1.58 36.27
N ASP A 113 -1.21 -0.66 35.60
CA ASP A 113 -1.78 0.21 34.56
C ASP A 113 -2.16 -0.55 33.28
N GLY A 114 -1.56 -1.73 33.07
CA GLY A 114 -1.85 -2.64 31.96
C GLY A 114 -3.08 -3.53 32.17
N LEU A 115 -3.75 -3.46 33.34
CA LEU A 115 -4.83 -4.38 33.72
C LEU A 115 -6.22 -3.87 33.30
N LYS A 116 -6.33 -3.27 32.10
CA LYS A 116 -7.62 -2.86 31.51
C LYS A 116 -7.80 -3.52 30.16
N VAL A 117 -8.97 -4.06 29.89
CA VAL A 117 -9.33 -4.61 28.56
C VAL A 117 -9.17 -3.53 27.52
N GLY A 118 -8.53 -3.90 26.39
CA GLY A 118 -8.23 -3.00 25.29
C GLY A 118 -6.91 -2.23 25.42
N THR A 119 -6.22 -2.29 26.56
CA THR A 119 -4.90 -1.65 26.73
C THR A 119 -3.89 -2.32 25.81
N GLU A 120 -3.12 -1.52 25.08
CA GLU A 120 -1.97 -1.98 24.29
C GLU A 120 -0.70 -1.92 25.14
N LEU A 121 0.01 -3.03 25.18
CA LEU A 121 1.25 -3.21 25.91
C LEU A 121 2.37 -3.55 24.95
N MET A 122 3.56 -2.94 25.16
CA MET A 122 4.78 -3.34 24.45
C MET A 122 5.48 -4.46 25.22
N VAL A 123 5.54 -5.63 24.63
CA VAL A 123 6.24 -6.79 25.18
C VAL A 123 7.57 -6.96 24.45
N LYS A 124 8.62 -7.26 25.22
CA LYS A 124 9.94 -7.59 24.65
C LYS A 124 10.19 -9.09 24.71
N THR A 125 10.61 -9.66 23.59
CA THR A 125 11.09 -11.05 23.57
C THR A 125 12.45 -11.16 24.27
N PRO A 126 12.88 -12.38 24.69
CA PRO A 126 14.23 -12.60 25.19
C PRO A 126 15.32 -12.21 24.18
N GLN A 127 14.99 -12.20 22.89
CA GLN A 127 15.88 -11.79 21.79
C GLN A 127 15.90 -10.25 21.58
N GLY A 128 15.18 -9.48 22.41
CA GLY A 128 15.16 -8.01 22.36
C GLY A 128 14.18 -7.41 21.35
N GLN A 129 13.42 -8.22 20.64
CA GLN A 129 12.36 -7.73 19.73
C GLN A 129 11.18 -7.21 20.55
N SER A 130 10.64 -6.07 20.17
CA SER A 130 9.45 -5.49 20.79
C SER A 130 8.25 -5.66 19.87
N PHE A 131 7.12 -6.08 20.43
CA PHE A 131 5.84 -6.18 19.72
C PHE A 131 4.70 -5.72 20.60
N SER A 132 3.65 -5.18 19.97
CA SER A 132 2.45 -4.74 20.68
C SER A 132 1.53 -5.92 20.89
N VAL A 133 0.98 -6.03 22.10
CA VAL A 133 -0.08 -6.97 22.46
C VAL A 133 -1.24 -6.19 23.07
N ARG A 134 -2.45 -6.72 22.94
CA ARG A 134 -3.63 -6.08 23.53
C ARG A 134 -4.19 -6.94 24.65
N VAL A 135 -4.57 -6.30 25.74
CA VAL A 135 -5.30 -6.97 26.84
C VAL A 135 -6.70 -7.32 26.35
N HIS A 136 -6.98 -8.61 26.18
CA HIS A 136 -8.26 -9.13 25.72
C HIS A 136 -9.23 -9.33 26.87
N GLU A 137 -8.78 -9.96 27.95
CA GLU A 137 -9.60 -10.26 29.13
C GLU A 137 -8.76 -10.15 30.41
N VAL A 138 -9.36 -9.61 31.48
CA VAL A 138 -8.76 -9.56 32.82
C VAL A 138 -9.57 -10.43 33.74
N LYS A 139 -8.97 -11.55 34.19
CA LYS A 139 -9.54 -12.49 35.17
C LYS A 139 -9.04 -12.18 36.58
N GLU A 140 -9.54 -12.88 37.57
CA GLU A 140 -9.15 -12.68 38.96
C GLU A 140 -7.65 -12.87 39.22
N LYS A 141 -7.07 -13.94 38.67
CA LYS A 141 -5.65 -14.35 38.86
C LYS A 141 -4.79 -14.28 37.61
N SER A 142 -5.39 -14.08 36.45
CA SER A 142 -4.72 -14.10 35.15
C SER A 142 -5.23 -13.01 34.21
N VAL A 143 -4.49 -12.78 33.13
CA VAL A 143 -4.84 -11.89 32.05
C VAL A 143 -4.65 -12.62 30.74
N VAL A 144 -5.61 -12.51 29.82
CA VAL A 144 -5.50 -13.00 28.46
C VAL A 144 -5.03 -11.88 27.58
N LEU A 145 -3.90 -12.08 26.93
CA LEU A 145 -3.34 -11.17 25.94
C LEU A 145 -3.65 -11.66 24.53
N ASP A 146 -4.08 -10.75 23.67
CA ASP A 146 -4.22 -10.95 22.24
C ASP A 146 -2.92 -10.54 21.54
N MET A 147 -2.25 -11.51 20.95
CA MET A 147 -1.00 -11.33 20.20
C MET A 147 -1.23 -11.28 18.69
N ASN A 148 -2.49 -11.28 18.23
CA ASN A 148 -2.81 -11.07 16.84
C ASN A 148 -2.38 -9.68 16.37
N HIS A 149 -2.12 -9.55 15.08
CA HIS A 149 -1.92 -8.23 14.49
C HIS A 149 -3.16 -7.34 14.76
N PRO A 150 -3.01 -6.04 15.09
CA PRO A 150 -4.16 -5.15 15.42
C PRO A 150 -5.22 -5.05 14.31
N LEU A 151 -4.83 -5.39 13.07
CA LEU A 151 -5.72 -5.40 11.90
C LEU A 151 -6.15 -6.81 11.47
N ALA A 152 -5.77 -7.86 12.20
CA ALA A 152 -6.23 -9.23 11.92
C ALA A 152 -7.76 -9.33 12.01
N GLY A 153 -8.36 -10.10 11.13
CA GLY A 153 -9.81 -10.29 11.04
C GLY A 153 -10.58 -9.10 10.49
N LYS A 154 -9.92 -7.99 10.14
CA LYS A 154 -10.58 -6.81 9.58
C LYS A 154 -10.50 -6.79 8.07
N THR A 155 -11.63 -6.47 7.42
CA THR A 155 -11.63 -6.04 6.03
C THR A 155 -11.08 -4.61 5.96
N LEU A 156 -10.09 -4.39 5.13
CA LEU A 156 -9.41 -3.12 4.98
C LEU A 156 -9.81 -2.45 3.67
N SER A 157 -10.05 -1.15 3.71
CA SER A 157 -10.34 -0.33 2.53
C SER A 157 -9.16 0.59 2.26
N PHE A 158 -8.62 0.53 1.05
CA PHE A 158 -7.54 1.40 0.60
C PHE A 158 -8.03 2.31 -0.52
N ASP A 159 -7.83 3.59 -0.37
CA ASP A 159 -7.84 4.55 -1.46
C ASP A 159 -6.38 4.79 -1.86
N ILE A 160 -6.01 4.41 -3.08
CA ILE A 160 -4.62 4.34 -3.54
C ILE A 160 -4.43 5.24 -4.74
N LYS A 161 -3.27 5.89 -4.81
CA LYS A 161 -2.80 6.62 -5.98
C LYS A 161 -1.36 6.23 -6.29
N VAL A 162 -1.09 5.82 -7.53
CA VAL A 162 0.26 5.54 -8.00
C VAL A 162 0.94 6.86 -8.39
N LEU A 163 2.04 7.19 -7.72
CA LEU A 163 2.77 8.43 -7.94
C LEU A 163 3.92 8.25 -8.92
N GLU A 164 4.66 7.15 -8.78
CA GLU A 164 5.85 6.88 -9.60
C GLU A 164 6.05 5.39 -9.80
N ILE A 165 6.60 5.03 -10.95
CA ILE A 165 6.99 3.66 -11.29
C ILE A 165 8.39 3.71 -11.91
N GLU A 166 9.35 3.07 -11.27
CA GLU A 166 10.69 2.86 -11.80
C GLU A 166 10.83 1.38 -12.19
N LYS A 167 11.49 1.12 -13.32
CA LYS A 167 11.85 -0.27 -13.63
C LYS A 167 13.02 -0.68 -12.76
N ALA A 168 12.95 -1.87 -12.17
CA ALA A 168 14.11 -2.44 -11.50
C ALA A 168 15.28 -2.46 -12.47
N GLU A 169 16.41 -1.90 -12.07
CA GLU A 169 17.66 -2.12 -12.79
C GLU A 169 17.99 -3.61 -12.68
N LYS A 170 18.02 -4.28 -13.83
CA LYS A 170 18.53 -5.66 -13.90
C LYS A 170 19.99 -5.62 -13.44
N LYS A 171 20.25 -6.07 -12.21
CA LYS A 171 21.59 -6.42 -11.75
C LYS A 171 22.09 -7.64 -12.49
#